data_753d6f27a38a414f3436862054c40a70
#
_entry.id   753d6f27a38a414f3436862054c40a70
#
_cell.length_a   1.000
_cell.length_b   1.000
_cell.length_c   1.000
_cell.angle_alpha   90.00
_cell.angle_beta   90.00
_cell.angle_gamma   90.00
#
_symmetry.space_group_name_H-M   'P 1'
#
loop_
_entity.id
_entity.type
_entity.pdbx_description
1 polymer ?
#
loop_
_entity_poly.entity_id
_entity_poly.type
_entity_poly.pdbx_seq_one_letter_code
_entity_poly.pdbx_strand_id
1 'polypeptide(L)' 'MQQPPQMSLTIDQTQPVECEKCNHTFFQEALHIRKASGLLTGTGQTTYMPIPVFACKACGHVNTEFLPKELKNLNDKEA' A
#
# COMPACT_ATOMS: atom_id res chain seq x y z
N MET A 1 -25.33 1.08 8.89
CA MET A 1 -24.16 1.72 8.52
C MET A 1 -24.36 2.78 7.50
N GLN A 2 -23.79 3.82 7.74
CA GLN A 2 -24.05 5.01 6.99
C GLN A 2 -22.99 5.19 5.94
N GLN A 3 -23.38 5.17 4.71
CA GLN A 3 -22.44 5.49 3.69
C GLN A 3 -22.16 6.95 3.68
N PRO A 4 -20.95 7.35 3.33
CA PRO A 4 -20.70 8.77 3.15
C PRO A 4 -21.54 9.26 2.01
N PRO A 5 -21.82 10.57 2.00
CA PRO A 5 -22.61 11.13 0.92
C PRO A 5 -22.01 10.72 -0.40
N GLN A 6 -22.85 10.23 -1.24
CA GLN A 6 -22.42 9.83 -2.54
C GLN A 6 -22.03 11.02 -3.33
N MET A 7 -20.82 11.00 -3.79
CA MET A 7 -20.41 11.97 -4.76
C MET A 7 -20.75 11.36 -6.08
N SER A 8 -21.52 12.02 -6.87
CA SER A 8 -21.90 11.49 -8.16
C SER A 8 -20.73 11.59 -9.12
N LEU A 9 -19.66 10.91 -8.78
CA LEU A 9 -18.47 10.92 -9.60
C LEU A 9 -18.59 9.94 -10.74
N THR A 10 -18.16 10.36 -11.91
CA THR A 10 -17.99 9.45 -13.03
C THR A 10 -16.50 9.31 -13.31
N ILE A 11 -16.16 8.29 -14.05
CA ILE A 11 -14.75 8.02 -14.30
C ILE A 11 -14.06 9.18 -14.98
N ASP A 12 -14.76 9.88 -15.86
CA ASP A 12 -14.14 10.99 -16.57
C ASP A 12 -13.90 12.20 -15.67
N GLN A 13 -14.39 12.19 -14.45
CA GLN A 13 -14.09 13.24 -13.47
C GLN A 13 -12.89 12.91 -12.62
N THR A 14 -12.28 11.78 -12.85
CA THR A 14 -11.13 11.34 -12.08
C THR A 14 -9.90 11.30 -12.96
N GLN A 15 -8.78 10.98 -12.34
CA GLN A 15 -7.52 10.91 -13.05
C GLN A 15 -6.90 9.54 -12.83
N PRO A 16 -6.29 8.98 -13.85
CA PRO A 16 -5.59 7.70 -13.64
C PRO A 16 -4.37 7.92 -12.77
N VAL A 17 -4.07 6.90 -11.97
CA VAL A 17 -2.84 6.91 -11.19
C VAL A 17 -1.75 6.32 -12.07
N GLU A 18 -0.60 6.99 -12.10
CA GLU A 18 0.53 6.53 -12.88
C GLU A 18 1.63 6.04 -11.96
N CYS A 19 2.29 4.98 -12.36
CA CYS A 19 3.42 4.48 -11.62
C CYS A 19 4.52 5.52 -11.58
N GLU A 20 5.05 5.75 -10.39
CA GLU A 20 6.10 6.74 -10.21
C GLU A 20 7.36 6.37 -10.94
N LYS A 21 7.52 5.11 -11.27
CA LYS A 21 8.74 4.63 -11.87
C LYS A 21 8.63 4.44 -13.38
N CYS A 22 7.55 3.86 -13.85
CA CYS A 22 7.44 3.51 -15.27
C CYS A 22 6.24 4.14 -15.95
N ASN A 23 5.43 4.88 -15.23
CA ASN A 23 4.25 5.60 -15.77
C ASN A 23 3.14 4.70 -16.27
N HIS A 24 3.20 3.41 -15.95
CA HIS A 24 2.11 2.51 -16.27
C HIS A 24 0.91 2.85 -15.41
N THR A 25 -0.29 2.61 -15.92
CA THR A 25 -1.50 3.03 -15.24
C THR A 25 -2.32 1.89 -14.66
N PHE A 26 -1.84 0.67 -14.75
CA PHE A 26 -2.55 -0.46 -14.18
C PHE A 26 -1.79 -1.02 -13.00
N PHE A 27 -2.53 -1.36 -11.96
CA PHE A 27 -1.97 -1.83 -10.70
C PHE A 27 -2.66 -3.11 -10.30
N GLN A 28 -2.02 -3.87 -9.46
CA GLN A 28 -2.60 -5.09 -8.91
C GLN A 28 -2.43 -5.06 -7.40
N GLU A 29 -3.32 -5.76 -6.72
CA GLU A 29 -3.24 -5.83 -5.28
C GLU A 29 -2.12 -6.77 -4.88
N ALA A 30 -1.34 -6.36 -3.89
CA ALA A 30 -0.24 -7.15 -3.36
C ALA A 30 -0.21 -7.00 -1.86
N LEU A 31 0.44 -7.94 -1.20
CA LEU A 31 0.57 -7.87 0.24
C LEU A 31 2.00 -7.57 0.60
N HIS A 32 2.19 -6.53 1.38
CA HIS A 32 3.48 -6.24 1.99
C HIS A 32 3.48 -6.91 3.36
N ILE A 33 4.38 -7.86 3.56
CA ILE A 33 4.38 -8.64 4.79
C ILE A 33 5.48 -8.11 5.70
N ARG A 34 5.09 -7.70 6.88
CA ARG A 34 6.05 -7.31 7.92
C ARG A 34 6.05 -8.37 8.99
N LYS A 35 7.16 -8.51 9.69
CA LYS A 35 7.20 -9.46 10.78
C LYS A 35 7.79 -8.82 12.02
N ALA A 36 7.33 -9.26 13.16
CA ALA A 36 7.83 -8.82 14.45
C ALA A 36 8.38 -10.02 15.20
N SER A 37 9.53 -9.83 15.83
CA SER A 37 10.14 -10.92 16.57
C SER A 37 9.33 -11.25 17.81
N GLY A 38 9.52 -12.44 18.33
CA GLY A 38 8.84 -12.83 19.55
C GLY A 38 9.24 -12.00 20.75
N LEU A 39 10.43 -11.43 20.72
CA LEU A 39 10.84 -10.55 21.80
C LEU A 39 10.00 -9.28 21.83
N LEU A 40 9.71 -8.73 20.65
CA LEU A 40 8.92 -7.51 20.59
C LEU A 40 7.47 -7.75 20.95
N THR A 41 6.93 -8.88 20.51
CA THR A 41 5.52 -9.17 20.76
C THR A 41 5.27 -9.71 22.15
N GLY A 42 6.31 -10.20 22.81
CA GLY A 42 6.15 -10.80 24.13
C GLY A 42 5.59 -12.19 24.11
N THR A 43 5.38 -12.76 22.93
CA THR A 43 4.81 -14.11 22.84
C THR A 43 5.84 -15.19 22.64
N GLY A 44 7.07 -14.81 22.34
CA GLY A 44 8.11 -15.79 22.03
C GLY A 44 8.03 -16.33 20.62
N GLN A 45 7.12 -15.83 19.80
CA GLN A 45 6.94 -16.31 18.44
C GLN A 45 6.92 -15.15 17.48
N THR A 46 7.47 -15.37 16.29
CA THR A 46 7.43 -14.36 15.24
C THR A 46 5.99 -14.17 14.78
N THR A 47 5.60 -12.93 14.64
CA THR A 47 4.26 -12.56 14.19
C THR A 47 4.37 -11.85 12.86
N TYR A 48 3.49 -12.20 11.95
CA TYR A 48 3.48 -11.60 10.61
C TYR A 48 2.28 -10.70 10.45
N MET A 49 2.51 -9.57 9.79
CA MET A 49 1.45 -8.58 9.56
C MET A 49 1.32 -8.34 8.07
N PRO A 50 0.26 -8.83 7.45
CA PRO A 50 0.05 -8.55 6.03
C PRO A 50 -0.60 -7.18 5.86
N ILE A 51 -0.08 -6.40 4.95
CA ILE A 51 -0.59 -5.08 4.68
C ILE A 51 -0.90 -4.99 3.19
N PRO A 52 -2.17 -4.82 2.82
CA PRO A 52 -2.51 -4.75 1.39
C PRO A 52 -2.06 -3.44 0.78
N VAL A 53 -1.47 -3.52 -0.38
CA VAL A 53 -1.03 -2.35 -1.14
C VAL A 53 -1.29 -2.63 -2.62
N PHE A 54 -1.15 -1.59 -3.42
CA PHE A 54 -1.26 -1.74 -4.87
C PHE A 54 0.11 -1.56 -5.50
N ALA A 55 0.48 -2.53 -6.32
CA ALA A 55 1.77 -2.51 -6.99
C ALA A 55 1.55 -2.38 -8.48
N CYS A 56 2.45 -1.67 -9.14
CA CYS A 56 2.37 -1.53 -10.58
C CYS A 56 2.42 -2.89 -11.25
N LYS A 57 1.51 -3.11 -12.16
CA LYS A 57 1.43 -4.41 -12.82
C LYS A 57 2.61 -4.64 -13.74
N ALA A 58 3.22 -3.58 -14.23
CA ALA A 58 4.32 -3.71 -15.18
C ALA A 58 5.66 -3.87 -14.49
N CYS A 59 5.94 -3.10 -13.46
CA CYS A 59 7.27 -3.10 -12.84
C CYS A 59 7.28 -3.49 -11.37
N GLY A 60 6.11 -3.60 -10.74
CA GLY A 60 6.04 -4.01 -9.35
C GLY A 60 6.25 -2.91 -8.34
N HIS A 61 6.47 -1.69 -8.77
CA HIS A 61 6.69 -0.59 -7.85
C HIS A 61 5.40 -0.20 -7.14
N VAL A 62 5.51 0.13 -5.86
CA VAL A 62 4.37 0.62 -5.10
C VAL A 62 4.53 2.12 -4.94
N ASN A 63 3.57 2.86 -5.49
CA ASN A 63 3.64 4.32 -5.40
C ASN A 63 3.59 4.76 -3.94
N THR A 64 4.24 5.88 -3.68
CA THR A 64 4.28 6.41 -2.32
C THR A 64 2.87 6.65 -1.77
N GLU A 65 1.96 7.08 -2.64
CA GLU A 65 0.60 7.40 -2.18
C GLU A 65 -0.16 6.17 -1.72
N PHE A 66 0.30 4.98 -2.08
CA PHE A 66 -0.37 3.74 -1.67
C PHE A 66 0.23 3.15 -0.40
N LEU A 67 1.29 3.72 0.10
CA LEU A 67 1.93 3.20 1.30
C LEU A 67 1.28 3.80 2.54
N PRO A 68 0.95 2.99 3.54
CA PRO A 68 0.51 3.54 4.82
C PRO A 68 1.59 4.42 5.41
N LYS A 69 1.15 5.34 6.25
CA LYS A 69 2.06 6.26 6.88
C LYS A 69 3.22 5.56 7.57
N GLU A 70 2.92 4.49 8.26
CA GLU A 70 3.94 3.75 8.99
C GLU A 70 5.01 3.17 8.08
N LEU A 71 4.60 2.71 6.92
CA LEU A 71 5.55 2.14 5.97
C LEU A 71 6.38 3.20 5.30
N LYS A 72 5.83 4.37 5.07
CA LYS A 72 6.59 5.46 4.49
C LYS A 72 7.76 5.82 5.38
N ASN A 73 7.52 5.90 6.68
CA ASN A 73 8.59 6.24 7.61
C ASN A 73 9.67 5.18 7.63
N LEU A 74 9.28 3.94 7.57
CA LEU A 74 10.25 2.86 7.59
C LEU A 74 11.09 2.83 6.32
N ASN A 75 10.47 3.11 5.19
CA ASN A 75 11.19 3.12 3.93
C ASN A 75 12.31 4.14 3.95
N ASP A 76 12.07 5.28 4.54
CA ASP A 76 13.10 6.31 4.64
C ASP A 76 14.31 5.79 5.38
N LYS A 77 14.11 4.96 6.36
CA LYS A 77 15.21 4.44 7.15
C LYS A 77 15.91 3.29 6.48
N GLU A 78 15.17 2.53 5.73
CA GLU A 78 15.73 1.33 5.12
C GLU A 78 16.37 1.62 3.79
N ALA A 79 16.11 2.75 3.23
CA ALA A 79 16.59 3.07 1.87
C ALA A 79 18.10 3.22 1.79
#